data_53adf9d60b0fedcc39b14ea0f1da017c
#
_entry.id   53adf9d60b0fedcc39b14ea0f1da017c
#
_cell.length_a   1.000
_cell.length_b   1.000
_cell.length_c   1.000
_cell.angle_alpha   90.00
_cell.angle_beta   90.00
_cell.angle_gamma   90.00
#
_symmetry.space_group_name_H-M   'P 1'
#
loop_
_entity.id
_entity.type
_entity.pdbx_description
1 polymer ?
#
loop_
_entity_poly.entity_id
_entity_poly.type
_entity_poly.pdbx_seq_one_letter_code
_entity_poly.pdbx_strand_id
1 'polypeptide(L)'
;MIMAFQGFLSSFTAPASTLISASQTLQEMRTEMERIEDVMEYPIDPVYTNTTEAEDYAKLTGEIEMKNVSFGYSRLANPLIQDFNLTLKPGSRVAFVGSSGCGKSTLSKLISGLYQPWSGEILFDGKPMNEIDRSVFTGSLAVVDQDIILFEDTIANNIKMWDDSIEDFEMILAARDARLHEDIMRRDGGYQYKLTEGGKDFSGGQRQRLEIARVLAQDPTIIIMDEATSALDAKTEYEVVNAIKDRGITCIVVAHRLSTIRDCDEIIVLDRGNVVERGTHDALYAKGGLYTQLVSNE
;
A
#
# COMPACT_ATOMS: atom_id res chain seq x y z
N MET A 1 45.34 -62.24 -9.81
CA MET A 1 45.98 -61.26 -8.90
C MET A 1 45.43 -59.81 -9.12
N ILE A 2 45.42 -59.30 -10.35
CA ILE A 2 44.98 -57.92 -10.65
C ILE A 2 43.52 -57.68 -10.25
N MET A 3 42.60 -58.58 -10.56
CA MET A 3 41.15 -58.43 -10.19
C MET A 3 40.92 -58.43 -8.66
N ALA A 4 41.70 -59.23 -7.92
CA ALA A 4 41.60 -59.23 -6.47
C ALA A 4 42.10 -57.90 -5.87
N PHE A 5 43.17 -57.35 -6.40
CA PHE A 5 43.69 -56.03 -6.00
C PHE A 5 42.70 -54.90 -6.30
N GLN A 6 42.09 -54.90 -7.49
CA GLN A 6 41.05 -53.93 -7.83
C GLN A 6 39.82 -54.02 -6.91
N GLY A 7 39.43 -55.25 -6.54
CA GLY A 7 38.33 -55.44 -5.58
C GLY A 7 38.66 -54.85 -4.19
N PHE A 8 39.86 -55.07 -3.68
CA PHE A 8 40.30 -54.45 -2.42
C PHE A 8 40.39 -52.94 -2.50
N LEU A 9 40.91 -52.43 -3.61
CA LEU A 9 41.00 -50.96 -3.81
C LEU A 9 39.62 -50.31 -3.84
N SER A 10 38.67 -50.88 -4.57
CA SER A 10 37.31 -50.36 -4.64
C SER A 10 36.58 -50.50 -3.29
N SER A 11 36.80 -51.57 -2.55
CA SER A 11 36.23 -51.75 -1.19
C SER A 11 36.74 -50.70 -0.19
N PHE A 12 37.91 -50.14 -0.42
CA PHE A 12 38.45 -49.06 0.42
C PHE A 12 38.04 -47.66 -0.07
N THR A 13 38.08 -47.44 -1.39
CA THR A 13 37.76 -46.13 -1.97
C THR A 13 36.28 -45.76 -1.91
N ALA A 14 35.37 -46.76 -2.04
CA ALA A 14 33.95 -46.51 -2.00
C ALA A 14 33.48 -45.93 -0.64
N PRO A 15 33.81 -46.49 0.53
CA PRO A 15 33.48 -45.89 1.83
C PRO A 15 34.14 -44.52 2.04
N ALA A 16 35.39 -44.32 1.56
CA ALA A 16 36.05 -43.03 1.64
C ALA A 16 35.29 -41.93 0.86
N SER A 17 34.85 -42.25 -0.36
CA SER A 17 34.05 -41.35 -1.17
C SER A 17 32.69 -41.03 -0.50
N THR A 18 32.07 -42.02 0.13
CA THR A 18 30.82 -41.84 0.86
C THR A 18 30.99 -40.89 2.07
N LEU A 19 32.09 -41.02 2.80
CA LEU A 19 32.43 -40.12 3.90
C LEU A 19 32.64 -38.67 3.45
N ILE A 20 33.34 -38.49 2.32
CA ILE A 20 33.54 -37.16 1.73
C ILE A 20 32.21 -36.54 1.32
N SER A 21 31.37 -37.32 0.62
CA SER A 21 30.02 -36.82 0.23
C SER A 21 29.14 -36.51 1.44
N ALA A 22 29.15 -37.35 2.47
CA ALA A 22 28.43 -37.10 3.70
C ALA A 22 28.90 -35.82 4.41
N SER A 23 30.24 -35.58 4.42
CA SER A 23 30.81 -34.35 4.97
C SER A 23 30.37 -33.10 4.18
N GLN A 24 30.30 -33.19 2.86
CA GLN A 24 29.79 -32.09 2.01
C GLN A 24 28.32 -31.81 2.29
N THR A 25 27.50 -32.85 2.36
CA THR A 25 26.05 -32.71 2.68
C THR A 25 25.86 -32.08 4.06
N LEU A 26 26.66 -32.46 5.06
CA LEU A 26 26.59 -31.84 6.39
C LEU A 26 26.98 -30.35 6.37
N GLN A 27 27.95 -29.97 5.57
CA GLN A 27 28.32 -28.55 5.40
C GLN A 27 27.22 -27.75 4.70
N GLU A 28 26.60 -28.33 3.67
CA GLU A 28 25.47 -27.72 2.97
C GLU A 28 24.27 -27.54 3.93
N MET A 29 23.91 -28.60 4.66
CA MET A 29 22.85 -28.53 5.66
C MET A 29 23.12 -27.45 6.73
N ARG A 30 24.38 -27.35 7.19
CA ARG A 30 24.74 -26.31 8.17
C ARG A 30 24.54 -24.92 7.59
N THR A 31 24.96 -24.68 6.35
CA THR A 31 24.78 -23.38 5.68
C THR A 31 23.30 -23.03 5.48
N GLU A 32 22.46 -24.03 5.17
CA GLU A 32 21.02 -23.84 5.05
C GLU A 32 20.37 -23.56 6.42
N MET A 33 20.80 -24.28 7.46
CA MET A 33 20.34 -24.02 8.84
C MET A 33 20.71 -22.60 9.30
N GLU A 34 21.95 -22.16 9.07
CA GLU A 34 22.39 -20.80 9.42
C GLU A 34 21.53 -19.72 8.69
N ARG A 35 21.11 -19.97 7.46
CA ARG A 35 20.18 -19.07 6.74
C ARG A 35 18.78 -19.04 7.34
N ILE A 36 18.30 -20.19 7.78
CA ILE A 36 16.99 -20.29 8.45
C ILE A 36 17.05 -19.58 9.81
N GLU A 37 18.11 -19.84 10.59
CA GLU A 37 18.33 -19.19 11.87
C GLU A 37 18.41 -17.66 11.73
N ASP A 38 19.12 -17.16 10.73
CA ASP A 38 19.22 -15.72 10.43
C ASP A 38 17.83 -15.09 10.21
N VAL A 39 16.95 -15.78 9.48
CA VAL A 39 15.55 -15.31 9.30
C VAL A 39 14.75 -15.38 10.60
N MET A 40 14.95 -16.43 11.39
CA MET A 40 14.21 -16.64 12.67
C MET A 40 14.65 -15.70 13.79
N GLU A 41 15.87 -15.14 13.72
CA GLU A 41 16.39 -14.17 14.68
C GLU A 41 15.79 -12.77 14.49
N TYR A 42 15.24 -12.47 13.31
CA TYR A 42 14.57 -11.18 13.09
C TYR A 42 13.31 -11.07 13.96
N PRO A 43 13.15 -9.96 14.67
CA PRO A 43 11.95 -9.74 15.47
C PRO A 43 10.72 -9.70 14.56
N ILE A 44 9.66 -10.35 15.00
CA ILE A 44 8.34 -10.26 14.34
C ILE A 44 7.85 -8.82 14.50
N ASP A 45 7.25 -8.28 13.44
CA ASP A 45 6.62 -6.97 13.50
C ASP A 45 5.63 -6.93 14.68
N PRO A 46 5.70 -5.92 15.58
CA PRO A 46 4.81 -5.77 16.73
C PRO A 46 3.32 -5.80 16.36
N VAL A 47 2.97 -5.37 15.14
CA VAL A 47 1.60 -5.42 14.61
C VAL A 47 1.07 -6.86 14.53
N TYR A 48 1.95 -7.86 14.36
CA TYR A 48 1.57 -9.27 14.29
C TYR A 48 1.55 -9.99 15.64
N THR A 49 2.09 -9.38 16.68
CA THR A 49 2.16 -10.00 18.01
C THR A 49 0.95 -9.71 18.86
N ASN A 50 0.17 -8.68 18.54
CA ASN A 50 -1.05 -8.33 19.27
C ASN A 50 -2.26 -9.03 18.64
N THR A 51 -2.58 -10.22 19.10
CA THR A 51 -3.84 -10.93 18.82
C THR A 51 -4.92 -10.48 19.79
N THR A 52 -5.28 -9.20 19.76
CA THR A 52 -6.52 -8.77 20.43
C THR A 52 -7.64 -9.19 19.48
N GLU A 53 -8.35 -10.27 19.79
CA GLU A 53 -9.57 -10.62 19.05
C GLU A 53 -10.58 -9.51 19.31
N ALA A 54 -11.07 -8.91 18.24
CA ALA A 54 -12.10 -7.89 18.36
C ALA A 54 -13.40 -8.56 18.86
N GLU A 55 -13.97 -8.01 19.93
CA GLU A 55 -15.32 -8.38 20.38
C GLU A 55 -16.38 -7.93 19.35
N ASP A 56 -16.05 -6.93 18.54
CA ASP A 56 -16.88 -6.38 17.48
C ASP A 56 -15.99 -6.07 16.26
N TYR A 57 -16.35 -6.63 15.10
CA TYR A 57 -15.66 -6.40 13.82
C TYR A 57 -16.14 -5.15 13.08
N ALA A 58 -16.72 -4.18 13.80
CA ALA A 58 -17.11 -2.91 13.21
C ALA A 58 -15.88 -2.18 12.65
N LYS A 59 -15.98 -1.74 11.41
CA LYS A 59 -14.93 -0.93 10.76
C LYS A 59 -14.70 0.37 11.52
N LEU A 60 -13.50 0.92 11.39
CA LEU A 60 -13.18 2.27 11.87
C LEU A 60 -14.12 3.30 11.23
N THR A 61 -14.37 4.40 11.93
CA THR A 61 -15.21 5.50 11.39
C THR A 61 -14.48 6.35 10.36
N GLY A 62 -13.14 6.31 10.37
CA GLY A 62 -12.30 7.08 9.46
C GLY A 62 -11.69 8.33 10.08
N GLU A 63 -11.75 8.51 11.41
CA GLU A 63 -11.00 9.55 12.10
C GLU A 63 -9.52 9.18 12.19
N ILE A 64 -8.63 10.14 11.86
CA ILE A 64 -7.17 9.96 11.95
C ILE A 64 -6.57 11.14 12.69
N GLU A 65 -5.74 10.87 13.67
CA GLU A 65 -5.00 11.90 14.39
C GLU A 65 -3.51 11.53 14.47
N MET A 66 -2.64 12.45 14.05
CA MET A 66 -1.19 12.33 14.20
C MET A 66 -0.69 13.41 15.15
N LYS A 67 0.03 13.02 16.20
CA LYS A 67 0.53 13.91 17.25
C LYS A 67 2.04 13.88 17.31
N ASN A 68 2.69 14.99 16.94
CA ASN A 68 4.13 15.18 17.02
C ASN A 68 4.93 14.02 16.42
N VAL A 69 4.47 13.52 15.27
CA VAL A 69 5.04 12.36 14.60
C VAL A 69 6.36 12.73 13.95
N SER A 70 7.42 12.00 14.30
CA SER A 70 8.74 12.12 13.67
C SER A 70 9.21 10.76 13.16
N PHE A 71 9.81 10.75 11.97
CA PHE A 71 10.27 9.52 11.31
C PHE A 71 11.42 9.78 10.34
N GLY A 72 12.27 8.79 10.15
CA GLY A 72 13.32 8.73 9.14
C GLY A 72 13.68 7.29 8.80
N TYR A 73 14.35 7.08 7.69
CA TYR A 73 14.75 5.74 7.22
C TYR A 73 16.01 5.21 7.90
N SER A 74 16.80 6.08 8.54
CA SER A 74 18.02 5.69 9.25
C SER A 74 18.13 6.46 10.55
N ARG A 75 18.25 5.75 11.68
CA ARG A 75 18.46 6.34 12.99
C ARG A 75 19.78 7.14 13.11
N LEU A 76 20.69 6.96 12.16
CA LEU A 76 21.96 7.69 12.10
C LEU A 76 21.85 9.02 11.33
N ALA A 77 20.73 9.26 10.65
CA ALA A 77 20.44 10.49 9.92
C ALA A 77 19.41 11.35 10.67
N ASN A 78 19.29 12.61 10.27
CA ASN A 78 18.19 13.44 10.76
C ASN A 78 16.84 12.85 10.30
N PRO A 79 15.78 12.99 11.11
CA PRO A 79 14.46 12.54 10.70
C PRO A 79 14.01 13.28 9.44
N LEU A 80 13.36 12.53 8.53
CA LEU A 80 12.77 13.10 7.31
C LEU A 80 11.50 13.88 7.64
N ILE A 81 10.68 13.37 8.53
CA ILE A 81 9.46 14.01 9.04
C ILE A 81 9.72 14.41 10.48
N GLN A 82 9.39 15.66 10.87
CA GLN A 82 9.61 16.19 12.20
C GLN A 82 8.34 16.83 12.74
N ASP A 83 7.94 16.41 13.95
CA ASP A 83 6.82 16.97 14.73
C ASP A 83 5.55 17.20 13.89
N PHE A 84 5.24 16.26 13.00
CA PHE A 84 4.09 16.34 12.10
C PHE A 84 2.79 16.12 12.87
N ASN A 85 1.83 17.03 12.65
CA ASN A 85 0.51 16.99 13.27
C ASN A 85 -0.58 17.02 12.19
N LEU A 86 -1.58 16.15 12.33
CA LEU A 86 -2.72 16.04 11.42
C LEU A 86 -3.95 15.61 12.21
N THR A 87 -5.11 16.16 11.88
CA THR A 87 -6.40 15.69 12.39
C THR A 87 -7.38 15.64 11.23
N LEU A 88 -7.87 14.45 10.91
CA LEU A 88 -8.88 14.21 9.88
C LEU A 88 -10.15 13.69 10.52
N LYS A 89 -11.27 14.31 10.18
CA LYS A 89 -12.60 13.83 10.55
C LYS A 89 -13.08 12.76 9.56
N PRO A 90 -13.99 11.88 9.95
CA PRO A 90 -14.60 10.94 9.04
C PRO A 90 -15.14 11.63 7.78
N GLY A 91 -14.85 11.07 6.61
CA GLY A 91 -15.26 11.59 5.31
C GLY A 91 -14.53 12.84 4.82
N SER A 92 -13.56 13.38 5.58
CA SER A 92 -12.75 14.53 5.12
C SER A 92 -11.68 14.12 4.13
N ARG A 93 -11.21 15.10 3.36
CA ARG A 93 -10.18 14.91 2.33
C ARG A 93 -9.00 15.83 2.58
N VAL A 94 -7.80 15.26 2.64
CA VAL A 94 -6.55 16.02 2.75
C VAL A 94 -5.64 15.71 1.56
N ALA A 95 -4.97 16.73 1.05
CA ALA A 95 -3.92 16.57 0.05
C ALA A 95 -2.54 16.87 0.61
N PHE A 96 -1.58 15.99 0.34
CA PHE A 96 -0.15 16.25 0.57
C PHE A 96 0.49 16.68 -0.74
N VAL A 97 1.05 17.88 -0.75
CA VAL A 97 1.64 18.54 -1.91
C VAL A 97 3.08 18.92 -1.60
N GLY A 98 3.95 18.90 -2.60
CA GLY A 98 5.36 19.29 -2.44
C GLY A 98 6.24 18.62 -3.47
N SER A 99 7.51 19.01 -3.51
CA SER A 99 8.51 18.46 -4.42
C SER A 99 8.74 16.96 -4.20
N SER A 100 9.32 16.29 -5.21
CA SER A 100 9.69 14.88 -5.04
C SER A 100 10.68 14.71 -3.89
N GLY A 101 10.49 13.67 -3.09
CA GLY A 101 11.34 13.37 -1.92
C GLY A 101 11.08 14.24 -0.67
N CYS A 102 10.08 15.12 -0.66
CA CYS A 102 9.75 15.94 0.53
C CYS A 102 9.06 15.17 1.67
N GLY A 103 8.68 13.87 1.47
CA GLY A 103 8.12 13.03 2.53
C GLY A 103 6.65 12.66 2.37
N LYS A 104 5.96 13.01 1.27
CA LYS A 104 4.54 12.68 1.04
C LYS A 104 4.23 11.19 1.16
N SER A 105 4.89 10.37 0.36
CA SER A 105 4.69 8.90 0.38
C SER A 105 5.20 8.28 1.70
N THR A 106 6.11 8.95 2.42
CA THR A 106 6.51 8.52 3.77
C THR A 106 5.37 8.70 4.77
N LEU A 107 4.63 9.82 4.70
CA LEU A 107 3.44 10.03 5.52
C LEU A 107 2.35 8.99 5.20
N SER A 108 2.13 8.68 3.92
CA SER A 108 1.20 7.61 3.50
C SER A 108 1.59 6.27 4.11
N LYS A 109 2.87 5.92 4.09
CA LYS A 109 3.39 4.67 4.67
C LYS A 109 3.32 4.62 6.20
N LEU A 110 3.43 5.76 6.87
CA LEU A 110 3.21 5.87 8.32
C LEU A 110 1.73 5.68 8.67
N ILE A 111 0.82 6.32 7.93
CA ILE A 111 -0.63 6.21 8.17
C ILE A 111 -1.12 4.79 7.82
N SER A 112 -0.59 4.17 6.76
CA SER A 112 -0.94 2.78 6.42
C SER A 112 -0.35 1.73 7.38
N GLY A 113 0.46 2.16 8.36
CA GLY A 113 1.09 1.27 9.33
C GLY A 113 2.28 0.48 8.80
N LEU A 114 2.73 0.76 7.57
CA LEU A 114 3.90 0.10 6.99
C LEU A 114 5.19 0.49 7.72
N TYR A 115 5.24 1.68 8.30
CA TYR A 115 6.33 2.15 9.15
C TYR A 115 5.83 2.62 10.52
N GLN A 116 6.65 2.39 11.53
CA GLN A 116 6.43 2.89 12.89
C GLN A 116 7.12 4.24 13.07
N PRO A 117 6.47 5.26 13.67
CA PRO A 117 7.09 6.53 13.94
C PRO A 117 8.24 6.38 14.97
N TRP A 118 9.26 7.23 14.90
CA TRP A 118 10.32 7.28 15.90
C TRP A 118 9.86 7.90 17.21
N SER A 119 8.97 8.87 17.10
CA SER A 119 8.30 9.54 18.22
C SER A 119 6.93 10.05 17.77
N GLY A 120 6.07 10.38 18.74
CA GLY A 120 4.70 10.78 18.50
C GLY A 120 3.76 9.58 18.38
N GLU A 121 2.50 9.87 18.06
CA GLU A 121 1.42 8.89 18.02
C GLU A 121 0.60 9.05 16.74
N ILE A 122 0.11 7.92 16.22
CA ILE A 122 -0.89 7.87 15.14
C ILE A 122 -2.09 7.14 15.70
N LEU A 123 -3.22 7.83 15.77
CA LEU A 123 -4.46 7.34 16.34
C LEU A 123 -5.52 7.21 15.25
N PHE A 124 -6.29 6.13 15.32
CA PHE A 124 -7.46 5.87 14.50
C PHE A 124 -8.66 5.72 15.43
N ASP A 125 -9.67 6.57 15.27
CA ASP A 125 -10.81 6.64 16.19
C ASP A 125 -10.37 6.78 17.66
N GLY A 126 -9.31 7.55 17.90
CA GLY A 126 -8.74 7.79 19.22
C GLY A 126 -7.88 6.66 19.79
N LYS A 127 -7.66 5.56 19.05
CA LYS A 127 -6.85 4.41 19.48
C LYS A 127 -5.58 4.29 18.66
N PRO A 128 -4.44 3.96 19.24
CA PRO A 128 -3.22 3.65 18.51
C PRO A 128 -3.40 2.32 17.75
N MET A 129 -2.72 2.20 16.60
CA MET A 129 -2.88 1.05 15.70
C MET A 129 -2.64 -0.31 16.38
N ASN A 130 -1.74 -0.38 17.35
CA ASN A 130 -1.43 -1.60 18.08
C ASN A 130 -2.53 -2.04 19.07
N GLU A 131 -3.54 -1.22 19.33
CA GLU A 131 -4.71 -1.54 20.14
C GLU A 131 -5.94 -1.88 19.28
N ILE A 132 -5.82 -1.77 17.94
CA ILE A 132 -6.89 -2.09 17.00
C ILE A 132 -6.66 -3.51 16.47
N ASP A 133 -7.73 -4.31 16.41
CA ASP A 133 -7.68 -5.60 15.76
C ASP A 133 -7.21 -5.46 14.31
N ARG A 134 -6.32 -6.33 13.89
CA ARG A 134 -5.71 -6.25 12.56
C ARG A 134 -6.75 -6.35 11.44
N SER A 135 -7.73 -7.25 11.59
CA SER A 135 -8.78 -7.45 10.57
C SER A 135 -9.65 -6.19 10.44
N VAL A 136 -9.94 -5.52 11.55
CA VAL A 136 -10.65 -4.23 11.57
C VAL A 136 -9.81 -3.15 10.89
N PHE A 137 -8.51 -3.06 11.22
CA PHE A 137 -7.62 -2.06 10.62
C PHE A 137 -7.48 -2.27 9.11
N THR A 138 -7.13 -3.49 8.68
CA THR A 138 -6.94 -3.81 7.25
C THR A 138 -8.23 -3.79 6.44
N GLY A 139 -9.38 -4.08 7.06
CA GLY A 139 -10.69 -3.95 6.43
C GLY A 139 -11.18 -2.51 6.34
N SER A 140 -10.61 -1.59 7.13
CA SER A 140 -11.02 -0.18 7.18
C SER A 140 -10.14 0.74 6.34
N LEU A 141 -8.85 0.43 6.19
CA LEU A 141 -7.89 1.26 5.49
C LEU A 141 -7.36 0.55 4.24
N ALA A 142 -7.44 1.21 3.10
CA ALA A 142 -6.91 0.74 1.85
C ALA A 142 -6.00 1.77 1.19
N VAL A 143 -5.01 1.29 0.43
CA VAL A 143 -4.04 2.12 -0.28
C VAL A 143 -4.14 1.81 -1.77
N VAL A 144 -4.30 2.85 -2.58
CA VAL A 144 -4.13 2.78 -4.03
C VAL A 144 -2.71 3.24 -4.33
N ASP A 145 -1.85 2.30 -4.70
CA ASP A 145 -0.43 2.55 -4.93
C ASP A 145 -0.16 2.99 -6.38
N GLN A 146 0.98 3.63 -6.59
CA GLN A 146 1.48 3.97 -7.92
C GLN A 146 1.83 2.73 -8.74
N ASP A 147 2.40 1.70 -8.10
CA ASP A 147 2.79 0.45 -8.73
C ASP A 147 1.64 -0.56 -8.71
N ILE A 148 0.95 -0.70 -9.84
CA ILE A 148 -0.23 -1.54 -9.96
C ILE A 148 0.18 -2.97 -10.33
N ILE A 149 -0.17 -3.92 -9.45
CA ILE A 149 0.05 -5.35 -9.69
C ILE A 149 -1.27 -6.00 -10.09
N LEU A 150 -1.32 -6.53 -11.32
CA LEU A 150 -2.44 -7.33 -11.83
C LEU A 150 -2.00 -8.78 -12.02
N PHE A 151 -2.89 -9.69 -11.61
CA PHE A 151 -2.66 -11.12 -11.67
C PHE A 151 -3.22 -11.72 -12.96
N GLU A 152 -2.58 -12.77 -13.45
CA GLU A 152 -3.08 -13.58 -14.58
C GLU A 152 -4.28 -14.42 -14.14
N ASP A 153 -5.42 -13.75 -14.00
CA ASP A 153 -6.69 -14.35 -13.58
C ASP A 153 -7.86 -13.50 -14.12
N THR A 154 -9.08 -13.86 -13.78
CA THR A 154 -10.27 -13.11 -14.19
C THR A 154 -10.25 -11.68 -13.63
N ILE A 155 -10.94 -10.77 -14.32
CA ILE A 155 -11.14 -9.40 -13.81
C ILE A 155 -11.88 -9.45 -12.46
N ALA A 156 -12.84 -10.35 -12.30
CA ALA A 156 -13.55 -10.55 -11.03
C ALA A 156 -12.58 -10.88 -9.89
N ASN A 157 -11.68 -11.85 -10.09
CA ASN A 157 -10.70 -12.26 -9.07
C ASN A 157 -9.68 -11.14 -8.80
N ASN A 158 -9.30 -10.37 -9.80
CA ASN A 158 -8.44 -9.20 -9.62
C ASN A 158 -9.09 -8.08 -8.81
N ILE A 159 -10.42 -7.90 -8.90
CA ILE A 159 -11.15 -6.91 -8.09
C ILE A 159 -11.39 -7.45 -6.68
N LYS A 160 -11.91 -8.69 -6.56
CA LYS A 160 -12.24 -9.30 -5.27
C LYS A 160 -11.00 -9.75 -4.47
N MET A 161 -9.83 -9.89 -5.09
CA MET A 161 -8.62 -10.46 -4.48
C MET A 161 -8.87 -11.84 -3.85
N TRP A 162 -9.67 -12.66 -4.53
CA TRP A 162 -10.11 -14.00 -4.09
C TRP A 162 -10.85 -14.00 -2.74
N ASP A 163 -11.40 -12.87 -2.32
CA ASP A 163 -12.28 -12.77 -1.16
C ASP A 163 -13.72 -13.10 -1.57
N ASP A 164 -14.18 -14.27 -1.18
CA ASP A 164 -15.53 -14.74 -1.48
C ASP A 164 -16.62 -14.00 -0.67
N SER A 165 -16.25 -13.23 0.33
CA SER A 165 -17.19 -12.40 1.10
C SER A 165 -17.68 -11.19 0.31
N ILE A 166 -16.92 -10.75 -0.70
CA ILE A 166 -17.32 -9.66 -1.59
C ILE A 166 -18.34 -10.17 -2.60
N GLU A 167 -19.57 -9.70 -2.48
CA GLU A 167 -20.65 -10.08 -3.39
C GLU A 167 -20.45 -9.50 -4.80
N ASP A 168 -21.05 -10.16 -5.81
CA ASP A 168 -20.91 -9.69 -7.20
C ASP A 168 -21.47 -8.30 -7.44
N PHE A 169 -22.53 -7.92 -6.72
CA PHE A 169 -23.10 -6.57 -6.84
C PHE A 169 -22.16 -5.49 -6.28
N GLU A 170 -21.42 -5.79 -5.22
CA GLU A 170 -20.42 -4.88 -4.62
C GLU A 170 -19.24 -4.66 -5.57
N MET A 171 -18.74 -5.75 -6.16
CA MET A 171 -17.72 -5.71 -7.21
C MET A 171 -18.17 -4.85 -8.41
N ILE A 172 -19.41 -5.05 -8.89
CA ILE A 172 -19.96 -4.29 -10.01
C ILE A 172 -20.12 -2.81 -9.65
N LEU A 173 -20.58 -2.51 -8.44
CA LEU A 173 -20.72 -1.14 -7.95
C LEU A 173 -19.36 -0.45 -7.87
N ALA A 174 -18.36 -1.11 -7.31
CA ALA A 174 -16.99 -0.63 -7.24
C ALA A 174 -16.40 -0.35 -8.63
N ALA A 175 -16.62 -1.25 -9.58
CA ALA A 175 -16.17 -1.06 -10.97
C ALA A 175 -16.90 0.10 -11.68
N ARG A 176 -18.16 0.37 -11.35
CA ARG A 176 -18.90 1.55 -11.85
C ARG A 176 -18.35 2.83 -11.27
N ASP A 177 -18.11 2.89 -9.97
CA ASP A 177 -17.54 4.04 -9.29
C ASP A 177 -16.13 4.36 -9.80
N ALA A 178 -15.32 3.33 -10.10
CA ALA A 178 -14.03 3.45 -10.74
C ALA A 178 -14.11 3.74 -12.26
N ARG A 179 -15.30 3.89 -12.84
CA ARG A 179 -15.51 4.11 -14.29
C ARG A 179 -14.91 3.03 -15.19
N LEU A 180 -14.85 1.80 -14.71
CA LEU A 180 -14.28 0.67 -15.45
C LEU A 180 -15.34 -0.30 -15.99
N HIS A 181 -16.56 -0.30 -15.44
CA HIS A 181 -17.61 -1.24 -15.76
C HIS A 181 -17.87 -1.39 -17.27
N GLU A 182 -18.01 -0.29 -17.99
CA GLU A 182 -18.28 -0.28 -19.43
C GLU A 182 -17.12 -0.89 -20.23
N ASP A 183 -15.88 -0.65 -19.82
CA ASP A 183 -14.70 -1.24 -20.47
C ASP A 183 -14.64 -2.76 -20.24
N ILE A 184 -15.05 -3.22 -19.06
CA ILE A 184 -15.15 -4.64 -18.73
C ILE A 184 -16.23 -5.30 -19.58
N MET A 185 -17.42 -4.70 -19.70
CA MET A 185 -18.56 -5.28 -20.42
C MET A 185 -18.35 -5.34 -21.94
N ARG A 186 -17.41 -4.57 -22.49
CA ARG A 186 -17.02 -4.67 -23.91
C ARG A 186 -16.09 -5.85 -24.21
N ARG A 187 -15.58 -6.54 -23.19
CA ARG A 187 -14.70 -7.70 -23.36
C ARG A 187 -15.50 -8.99 -23.42
N ASP A 188 -15.01 -9.96 -24.17
CA ASP A 188 -15.62 -11.26 -24.26
C ASP A 188 -15.60 -11.95 -22.87
N GLY A 189 -16.78 -12.27 -22.32
CA GLY A 189 -16.91 -12.82 -20.98
C GLY A 189 -17.00 -11.78 -19.85
N GLY A 190 -16.90 -10.47 -20.13
CA GLY A 190 -17.05 -9.40 -19.14
C GLY A 190 -16.11 -9.58 -17.94
N TYR A 191 -16.66 -9.70 -16.73
CA TYR A 191 -15.88 -9.90 -15.49
C TYR A 191 -15.12 -11.24 -15.45
N GLN A 192 -15.51 -12.22 -16.26
CA GLN A 192 -14.83 -13.53 -16.37
C GLN A 192 -13.67 -13.50 -17.39
N TYR A 193 -13.45 -12.36 -18.05
CA TYR A 193 -12.30 -12.21 -18.93
C TYR A 193 -11.00 -12.37 -18.13
N LYS A 194 -10.10 -13.23 -18.62
CA LYS A 194 -8.79 -13.46 -18.00
C LYS A 194 -7.78 -12.46 -18.50
N LEU A 195 -7.17 -11.72 -17.57
CA LEU A 195 -6.07 -10.81 -17.86
C LEU A 195 -4.80 -11.59 -18.18
N THR A 196 -4.00 -11.04 -19.06
CA THR A 196 -2.63 -11.50 -19.28
C THR A 196 -1.72 -11.04 -18.13
N GLU A 197 -0.57 -11.69 -17.98
CA GLU A 197 0.42 -11.37 -16.96
C GLU A 197 0.74 -9.86 -16.91
N GLY A 198 0.54 -9.26 -15.73
CA GLY A 198 0.71 -7.82 -15.51
C GLY A 198 -0.34 -6.94 -16.21
N GLY A 199 -1.45 -7.51 -16.70
CA GLY A 199 -2.55 -6.75 -17.32
C GLY A 199 -2.11 -5.98 -18.55
N LYS A 200 -1.22 -6.55 -19.37
CA LYS A 200 -0.68 -5.88 -20.60
C LYS A 200 -1.75 -5.55 -21.63
N ASP A 201 -2.89 -6.20 -21.57
CA ASP A 201 -4.07 -5.99 -22.40
C ASP A 201 -4.96 -4.83 -21.90
N PHE A 202 -4.62 -4.22 -20.78
CA PHE A 202 -5.22 -2.99 -20.27
C PHE A 202 -4.32 -1.78 -20.53
N SER A 203 -4.94 -0.63 -20.85
CA SER A 203 -4.23 0.66 -20.86
C SER A 203 -3.81 1.07 -19.44
N GLY A 204 -2.88 2.01 -19.32
CA GLY A 204 -2.46 2.55 -18.01
C GLY A 204 -3.65 3.04 -17.18
N GLY A 205 -4.54 3.83 -17.77
CA GLY A 205 -5.75 4.31 -17.10
C GLY A 205 -6.75 3.22 -16.74
N GLN A 206 -6.87 2.16 -17.56
CA GLN A 206 -7.70 1.00 -17.20
C GLN A 206 -7.12 0.23 -16.03
N ARG A 207 -5.79 0.05 -15.97
CA ARG A 207 -5.12 -0.57 -14.83
C ARG A 207 -5.34 0.22 -13.54
N GLN A 208 -5.19 1.55 -13.59
CA GLN A 208 -5.46 2.41 -12.42
C GLN A 208 -6.92 2.30 -11.96
N ARG A 209 -7.88 2.34 -12.90
CA ARG A 209 -9.29 2.18 -12.53
C ARG A 209 -9.60 0.80 -11.96
N LEU A 210 -8.90 -0.26 -12.40
CA LEU A 210 -9.05 -1.60 -11.83
C LEU A 210 -8.52 -1.65 -10.40
N GLU A 211 -7.38 -1.02 -10.12
CA GLU A 211 -6.84 -0.91 -8.77
C GLU A 211 -7.79 -0.13 -7.85
N ILE A 212 -8.34 0.99 -8.33
CA ILE A 212 -9.35 1.74 -7.58
C ILE A 212 -10.62 0.89 -7.35
N ALA A 213 -11.09 0.13 -8.34
CA ALA A 213 -12.22 -0.78 -8.18
C ALA A 213 -11.94 -1.87 -7.14
N ARG A 214 -10.72 -2.44 -7.13
CA ARG A 214 -10.25 -3.40 -6.11
C ARG A 214 -10.37 -2.84 -4.70
N VAL A 215 -9.87 -1.62 -4.51
CA VAL A 215 -9.92 -0.93 -3.22
C VAL A 215 -11.36 -0.62 -2.82
N LEU A 216 -12.18 -0.09 -3.73
CA LEU A 216 -13.59 0.25 -3.44
C LEU A 216 -14.47 -0.98 -3.19
N ALA A 217 -14.13 -2.15 -3.74
CA ALA A 217 -14.86 -3.41 -3.50
C ALA A 217 -14.70 -3.90 -2.05
N GLN A 218 -13.62 -3.55 -1.37
CA GLN A 218 -13.40 -3.85 0.05
C GLN A 218 -14.20 -2.92 0.97
N ASP A 219 -14.86 -1.90 0.43
CA ASP A 219 -15.65 -0.91 1.14
C ASP A 219 -14.89 -0.26 2.33
N PRO A 220 -13.69 0.30 2.12
CA PRO A 220 -12.90 0.90 3.18
C PRO A 220 -13.52 2.20 3.68
N THR A 221 -13.22 2.58 4.93
CA THR A 221 -13.60 3.88 5.50
C THR A 221 -12.50 4.93 5.34
N ILE A 222 -11.28 4.47 5.06
CA ILE A 222 -10.09 5.31 4.82
C ILE A 222 -9.42 4.86 3.53
N ILE A 223 -9.16 5.79 2.61
CA ILE A 223 -8.39 5.54 1.39
C ILE A 223 -7.18 6.47 1.35
N ILE A 224 -6.02 5.90 1.05
CA ILE A 224 -4.81 6.64 0.68
C ILE A 224 -4.59 6.48 -0.82
N MET A 225 -4.50 7.59 -1.54
CA MET A 225 -4.28 7.63 -2.99
C MET A 225 -2.88 8.21 -3.25
N ASP A 226 -1.90 7.36 -3.55
CA ASP A 226 -0.53 7.79 -3.87
C ASP A 226 -0.34 7.81 -5.39
N GLU A 227 -0.49 9.00 -6.00
CA GLU A 227 -0.46 9.23 -7.46
C GLU A 227 -1.41 8.34 -8.28
N ALA A 228 -2.48 7.86 -7.63
CA ALA A 228 -3.38 6.82 -8.12
C ALA A 228 -4.23 7.23 -9.33
N THR A 229 -4.23 8.49 -9.73
CA THR A 229 -5.02 9.02 -10.85
C THR A 229 -4.15 9.59 -11.99
N SER A 230 -2.83 9.40 -11.91
CA SER A 230 -1.86 10.01 -12.84
C SER A 230 -2.04 9.62 -14.31
N ALA A 231 -2.58 8.43 -14.60
CA ALA A 231 -2.87 7.96 -15.97
C ALA A 231 -4.32 8.21 -16.42
N LEU A 232 -5.15 8.86 -15.60
CA LEU A 232 -6.52 9.19 -15.94
C LEU A 232 -6.60 10.55 -16.65
N ASP A 233 -7.58 10.70 -17.57
CA ASP A 233 -7.98 12.00 -18.06
C ASP A 233 -8.75 12.79 -16.99
N ALA A 234 -8.76 14.11 -17.09
CA ALA A 234 -9.32 14.99 -16.07
C ALA A 234 -10.81 14.74 -15.77
N LYS A 235 -11.59 14.30 -16.77
CA LYS A 235 -13.01 14.00 -16.58
C LYS A 235 -13.19 12.71 -15.77
N THR A 236 -12.51 11.65 -16.17
CA THR A 236 -12.55 10.34 -15.47
C THR A 236 -12.03 10.48 -14.04
N GLU A 237 -10.92 11.21 -13.84
CA GLU A 237 -10.38 11.52 -12.52
C GLU A 237 -11.41 12.22 -11.63
N TYR A 238 -12.05 13.29 -12.12
CA TYR A 238 -13.09 14.02 -11.38
C TYR A 238 -14.26 13.11 -11.00
N GLU A 239 -14.74 12.27 -11.92
CA GLU A 239 -15.84 11.35 -11.67
C GLU A 239 -15.50 10.28 -10.63
N VAL A 240 -14.29 9.72 -10.66
CA VAL A 240 -13.82 8.73 -9.68
C VAL A 240 -13.66 9.37 -8.29
N VAL A 241 -13.05 10.53 -8.25
CA VAL A 241 -12.86 11.29 -6.99
C VAL A 241 -14.19 11.64 -6.33
N ASN A 242 -15.20 12.04 -7.12
CA ASN A 242 -16.54 12.31 -6.60
C ASN A 242 -17.22 11.04 -6.11
N ALA A 243 -17.07 9.91 -6.80
CA ALA A 243 -17.64 8.64 -6.34
C ALA A 243 -17.08 8.23 -4.97
N ILE A 244 -15.77 8.44 -4.74
CA ILE A 244 -15.12 8.19 -3.43
C ILE A 244 -15.72 9.14 -2.36
N LYS A 245 -15.90 10.42 -2.70
CA LYS A 245 -16.49 11.41 -1.81
C LYS A 245 -17.94 11.06 -1.43
N ASP A 246 -18.75 10.65 -2.41
CA ASP A 246 -20.16 10.32 -2.21
C ASP A 246 -20.35 9.09 -1.30
N ARG A 247 -19.35 8.21 -1.22
CA ARG A 247 -19.30 7.11 -0.24
C ARG A 247 -18.99 7.56 1.19
N GLY A 248 -18.60 8.81 1.41
CA GLY A 248 -18.22 9.31 2.73
C GLY A 248 -16.89 8.81 3.26
N ILE A 249 -16.01 8.34 2.39
CA ILE A 249 -14.70 7.77 2.75
C ILE A 249 -13.72 8.90 3.08
N THR A 250 -12.98 8.75 4.18
CA THR A 250 -11.85 9.63 4.51
C THR A 250 -10.74 9.40 3.50
N CYS A 251 -10.30 10.47 2.82
CA CYS A 251 -9.38 10.34 1.70
C CYS A 251 -8.11 11.17 1.90
N ILE A 252 -6.96 10.49 1.85
CA ILE A 252 -5.64 11.10 1.85
C ILE A 252 -5.08 11.02 0.43
N VAL A 253 -4.80 12.17 -0.17
CA VAL A 253 -4.34 12.27 -1.55
C VAL A 253 -2.90 12.73 -1.57
N VAL A 254 -2.03 11.92 -2.15
CA VAL A 254 -0.69 12.33 -2.56
C VAL A 254 -0.74 12.57 -4.06
N ALA A 255 -0.84 13.82 -4.47
CA ALA A 255 -0.98 14.16 -5.87
C ALA A 255 -0.17 15.40 -6.23
N HIS A 256 0.13 15.50 -7.52
CA HIS A 256 0.74 16.68 -8.13
C HIS A 256 -0.29 17.48 -8.92
N ARG A 257 -1.41 16.86 -9.35
CA ARG A 257 -2.40 17.50 -10.22
C ARG A 257 -3.34 18.41 -9.45
N LEU A 258 -3.52 19.62 -9.93
CA LEU A 258 -4.44 20.61 -9.38
C LEU A 258 -5.90 20.09 -9.35
N SER A 259 -6.31 19.35 -10.38
CA SER A 259 -7.65 18.76 -10.48
C SER A 259 -8.00 17.87 -9.28
N THR A 260 -7.02 17.16 -8.73
CA THR A 260 -7.22 16.23 -7.62
C THR A 260 -7.20 16.92 -6.26
N ILE A 261 -6.39 17.98 -6.11
CA ILE A 261 -6.12 18.62 -4.81
C ILE A 261 -7.04 19.80 -4.51
N ARG A 262 -7.57 20.46 -5.55
CA ARG A 262 -8.35 21.72 -5.42
C ARG A 262 -9.54 21.60 -4.48
N ASP A 263 -10.27 20.49 -4.57
CA ASP A 263 -11.52 20.27 -3.84
C ASP A 263 -11.28 19.50 -2.51
N CYS A 264 -10.04 19.42 -2.02
CA CYS A 264 -9.74 18.89 -0.71
C CYS A 264 -10.09 19.89 0.39
N ASP A 265 -10.58 19.38 1.53
CA ASP A 265 -10.92 20.19 2.70
C ASP A 265 -9.68 20.88 3.27
N GLU A 266 -8.53 20.22 3.13
CA GLU A 266 -7.26 20.75 3.55
C GLU A 266 -6.13 20.32 2.60
N ILE A 267 -5.21 21.23 2.34
CA ILE A 267 -3.99 21.01 1.58
C ILE A 267 -2.81 21.28 2.51
N ILE A 268 -1.89 20.35 2.60
CA ILE A 268 -0.67 20.44 3.40
C ILE A 268 0.51 20.44 2.45
N VAL A 269 1.23 21.55 2.42
CA VAL A 269 2.41 21.71 1.58
C VAL A 269 3.65 21.34 2.38
N LEU A 270 4.39 20.38 1.87
CA LEU A 270 5.60 19.84 2.47
C LEU A 270 6.84 20.33 1.70
N ASP A 271 7.83 20.76 2.44
CA ASP A 271 9.19 20.98 1.93
C ASP A 271 10.19 20.36 2.90
N ARG A 272 11.02 19.44 2.40
CA ARG A 272 12.06 18.74 3.17
C ARG A 272 11.55 18.18 4.50
N GLY A 273 10.37 17.56 4.47
CA GLY A 273 9.75 16.91 5.62
C GLY A 273 9.03 17.83 6.61
N ASN A 274 9.03 19.14 6.35
CA ASN A 274 8.34 20.12 7.19
C ASN A 274 7.09 20.64 6.50
N VAL A 275 6.07 20.95 7.29
CA VAL A 275 4.88 21.65 6.83
C VAL A 275 5.20 23.14 6.67
N VAL A 276 5.17 23.63 5.43
CA VAL A 276 5.47 25.05 5.13
C VAL A 276 4.21 25.87 4.92
N GLU A 277 3.15 25.26 4.41
CA GLU A 277 1.85 25.89 4.22
C GLU A 277 0.74 24.90 4.49
N ARG A 278 -0.40 25.41 4.97
CA ARG A 278 -1.59 24.61 5.30
C ARG A 278 -2.85 25.44 5.09
N GLY A 279 -3.87 24.89 4.45
CA GLY A 279 -5.14 25.55 4.22
C GLY A 279 -5.93 24.99 3.05
N THR A 280 -6.98 25.69 2.63
CA THR A 280 -7.75 25.37 1.42
C THR A 280 -7.07 25.90 0.17
N HIS A 281 -7.46 25.41 -1.00
CA HIS A 281 -6.95 25.89 -2.30
C HIS A 281 -6.98 27.43 -2.41
N ASP A 282 -8.16 28.01 -2.17
CA ASP A 282 -8.35 29.45 -2.35
C ASP A 282 -7.48 30.28 -1.38
N ALA A 283 -7.35 29.83 -0.13
CA ALA A 283 -6.51 30.49 0.87
C ALA A 283 -5.03 30.45 0.52
N LEU A 284 -4.53 29.27 0.08
CA LEU A 284 -3.13 29.08 -0.29
C LEU A 284 -2.79 29.77 -1.60
N TYR A 285 -3.69 29.75 -2.57
CA TYR A 285 -3.51 30.44 -3.86
C TYR A 285 -3.43 31.96 -3.68
N ALA A 286 -4.35 32.53 -2.85
CA ALA A 286 -4.34 33.96 -2.52
C ALA A 286 -3.05 34.40 -1.78
N LYS A 287 -2.42 33.50 -1.03
CA LYS A 287 -1.17 33.76 -0.28
C LYS A 287 0.04 33.91 -1.21
N GLY A 288 0.02 33.32 -2.42
CA GLY A 288 1.11 33.43 -3.41
C GLY A 288 2.40 32.72 -3.00
N GLY A 289 2.32 31.71 -2.13
CA GLY A 289 3.47 31.01 -1.57
C GLY A 289 3.97 29.84 -2.42
N LEU A 290 4.56 28.83 -1.76
CA LEU A 290 5.10 27.63 -2.42
C LEU A 290 4.00 26.85 -3.13
N TYR A 291 2.80 26.75 -2.54
CA TYR A 291 1.64 26.12 -3.17
C TYR A 291 1.34 26.71 -4.54
N THR A 292 1.25 28.05 -4.64
CA THR A 292 0.96 28.75 -5.89
C THR A 292 2.03 28.48 -6.95
N GLN A 293 3.31 28.42 -6.54
CA GLN A 293 4.41 28.09 -7.45
C GLN A 293 4.31 26.68 -8.01
N LEU A 294 3.95 25.69 -7.15
CA LEU A 294 3.80 24.29 -7.55
C LEU A 294 2.65 24.12 -8.55
N VAL A 295 1.52 24.77 -8.29
CA VAL A 295 0.32 24.69 -9.12
C VAL A 295 0.42 25.49 -10.43
N SER A 296 1.19 26.59 -10.45
CA SER A 296 1.35 27.42 -11.67
C SER A 296 2.33 26.81 -12.67
N ASN A 297 3.09 25.80 -12.30
CA ASN A 297 4.04 25.10 -13.17
C ASN A 297 3.43 23.86 -13.85
N GLU A 298 2.17 23.54 -13.59
CA GLU A 298 1.35 22.51 -14.25
C GLU A 298 0.48 23.12 -15.35
#